data_a88d5f4598c37d9934012f161acc958c
#
_entry.id   a88d5f4598c37d9934012f161acc958c
#
_cell.length_a   1.000
_cell.length_b   1.000
_cell.length_c   1.000
_cell.angle_alpha   90.00
_cell.angle_beta   90.00
_cell.angle_gamma   90.00
#
_symmetry.space_group_name_H-M   'P 1'
#
loop_
_entity.id
_entity.type
_entity.pdbx_description
1 polymer ?
#
loop_
_entity_poly.entity_id
_entity_poly.type
_entity_poly.pdbx_seq_one_letter_code
_entity_poly.pdbx_strand_id
1 'polypeptide(L)'
;MLEHTHQFTEFEKVYEPIKSYNDFQNNWITKRMNGSIDEYIRFIKRVRDIKYPVKVKFGLEVCYIPETADVLADILDKYDFHFLTGAVHWIDGWGFDHMGQKEIWESKNIEEVYKRYYDIMFQLCESGLFNGLAHPDSIKCFGYKPNIDLTEYYNKLAVLLNKHSMYAENSGGLHLNYSSDIELGLNPQLLSILKKNNVQIETASDAHKQSDVGANIMELENMLKD
;
A
#
# COMPACT_ATOMS: atom_id res chain seq x y z
N MET A 1 -5.51 10.98 6.23
CA MET A 1 -4.16 11.41 5.80
C MET A 1 -3.17 10.37 6.27
N LEU A 2 -2.32 9.92 5.37
CA LEU A 2 -1.28 8.93 5.62
C LEU A 2 0.07 9.56 5.29
N GLU A 3 1.11 9.12 5.99
CA GLU A 3 2.50 9.36 5.66
C GLU A 3 3.20 8.01 5.47
N HIS A 4 4.23 7.97 4.64
CA HIS A 4 4.91 6.71 4.33
C HIS A 4 6.03 6.41 5.32
N THR A 5 6.14 5.16 5.77
CA THR A 5 7.16 4.75 6.74
C THR A 5 8.59 4.87 6.22
N HIS A 6 8.82 4.82 4.90
CA HIS A 6 10.15 4.99 4.32
C HIS A 6 10.73 6.42 4.49
N GLN A 7 9.94 7.36 5.00
CA GLN A 7 10.42 8.72 5.31
C GLN A 7 11.04 8.84 6.71
N PHE A 8 10.78 7.89 7.62
CA PHE A 8 11.17 8.01 9.02
C PHE A 8 12.39 7.17 9.36
N THR A 9 13.39 7.79 9.98
CA THR A 9 14.66 7.14 10.37
C THR A 9 14.47 5.99 11.35
N GLU A 10 13.41 6.01 12.15
CA GLU A 10 13.08 4.96 13.11
C GLU A 10 12.76 3.61 12.42
N PHE A 11 12.38 3.63 11.14
CA PHE A 11 12.12 2.43 10.34
C PHE A 11 13.34 1.94 9.55
N GLU A 12 14.54 2.49 9.73
CA GLU A 12 15.72 2.13 8.93
C GLU A 12 15.97 0.63 8.87
N LYS A 13 15.88 -0.07 10.00
CA LYS A 13 16.07 -1.52 10.07
C LYS A 13 15.02 -2.32 9.28
N VAL A 14 13.80 -1.79 9.16
CA VAL A 14 12.74 -2.43 8.36
C VAL A 14 13.13 -2.45 6.89
N TYR A 15 13.84 -1.42 6.41
CA TYR A 15 14.21 -1.26 5.00
C TYR A 15 15.60 -1.81 4.64
N GLU A 16 16.31 -2.49 5.56
CA GLU A 16 17.61 -3.09 5.26
C GLU A 16 17.59 -4.09 4.08
N PRO A 17 16.59 -5.00 3.95
CA PRO A 17 16.50 -5.88 2.79
C PRO A 17 16.39 -5.12 1.47
N ILE A 18 15.69 -3.98 1.48
CA ILE A 18 15.49 -3.12 0.31
C ILE A 18 16.77 -2.38 -0.06
N LYS A 19 17.45 -1.80 0.93
CA LYS A 19 18.74 -1.11 0.76
C LYS A 19 19.82 -2.06 0.23
N SER A 20 19.76 -3.32 0.65
CA SER A 20 20.75 -4.35 0.28
C SER A 20 20.53 -4.92 -1.12
N TYR A 21 19.38 -4.68 -1.76
CA TYR A 21 19.06 -5.26 -3.06
C TYR A 21 19.93 -4.69 -4.20
N ASN A 22 20.10 -3.36 -4.26
CA ASN A 22 21.00 -2.69 -5.19
C ASN A 22 21.26 -1.22 -4.79
N ASP A 23 22.26 -0.61 -5.43
CA ASP A 23 22.68 0.78 -5.16
C ASP A 23 21.57 1.80 -5.42
N PHE A 24 20.73 1.56 -6.43
CA PHE A 24 19.61 2.44 -6.76
C PHE A 24 18.64 2.53 -5.58
N GLN A 25 18.20 1.40 -5.05
CA GLN A 25 17.25 1.35 -3.94
C GLN A 25 17.87 1.86 -2.63
N ASN A 26 19.13 1.53 -2.38
CA ASN A 26 19.86 2.08 -1.25
C ASN A 26 19.89 3.62 -1.29
N ASN A 27 20.24 4.19 -2.42
CA ASN A 27 20.26 5.64 -2.61
C ASN A 27 18.86 6.27 -2.50
N TRP A 28 17.83 5.57 -3.02
CA TRP A 28 16.44 6.06 -3.00
C TRP A 28 15.91 6.12 -1.56
N ILE A 29 16.07 5.05 -0.77
CA ILE A 29 15.68 5.00 0.65
C ILE A 29 16.46 6.04 1.46
N THR A 30 17.80 6.05 1.33
CA THR A 30 18.67 6.95 2.11
C THR A 30 18.32 8.43 1.91
N LYS A 31 17.96 8.83 0.69
CA LYS A 31 17.55 10.21 0.40
C LYS A 31 16.21 10.60 1.02
N ARG A 32 15.28 9.64 1.18
CA ARG A 32 13.94 9.91 1.69
C ARG A 32 13.84 9.75 3.19
N MET A 33 14.59 8.84 3.76
CA MET A 33 14.59 8.53 5.18
C MET A 33 15.35 9.59 5.99
N ASN A 34 14.74 10.76 6.11
CA ASN A 34 15.32 11.92 6.79
C ASN A 34 14.36 12.59 7.79
N GLY A 35 13.13 12.07 7.91
CA GLY A 35 12.13 12.52 8.87
C GLY A 35 12.22 11.77 10.20
N SER A 36 11.49 12.26 11.20
CA SER A 36 11.29 11.58 12.48
C SER A 36 9.81 11.32 12.72
N ILE A 37 9.48 10.10 13.12
CA ILE A 37 8.11 9.75 13.50
C ILE A 37 7.63 10.56 14.71
N ASP A 38 8.53 10.88 15.64
CA ASP A 38 8.20 11.73 16.79
C ASP A 38 7.82 13.17 16.36
N GLU A 39 8.45 13.69 15.30
CA GLU A 39 8.07 14.98 14.74
C GLU A 39 6.70 14.91 14.06
N TYR A 40 6.42 13.83 13.35
CA TYR A 40 5.11 13.58 12.74
C TYR A 40 4.02 13.48 13.81
N ILE A 41 4.25 12.75 14.90
CA ILE A 41 3.33 12.66 16.04
C ILE A 41 3.09 14.05 16.68
N ARG A 42 4.16 14.86 16.87
CA ARG A 42 4.01 16.24 17.35
C ARG A 42 3.18 17.10 16.39
N PHE A 43 3.37 16.94 15.10
CA PHE A 43 2.55 17.59 14.08
C PHE A 43 1.08 17.18 14.22
N ILE A 44 0.78 15.86 14.26
CA ILE A 44 -0.58 15.34 14.44
C ILE A 44 -1.24 15.97 15.70
N LYS A 45 -0.53 15.98 16.83
CA LYS A 45 -1.05 16.56 18.08
C LYS A 45 -1.41 18.03 17.96
N ARG A 46 -0.67 18.81 17.16
CA ARG A 46 -0.97 20.24 16.93
C ARG A 46 -2.18 20.46 16.03
N VAL A 47 -2.39 19.58 15.03
CA VAL A 47 -3.40 19.80 13.99
C VAL A 47 -4.71 19.08 14.24
N ARG A 48 -4.73 18.03 15.05
CA ARG A 48 -5.94 17.22 15.32
C ARG A 48 -7.08 18.01 15.98
N ASP A 49 -6.73 19.04 16.76
CA ASP A 49 -7.69 19.85 17.50
C ASP A 49 -8.18 21.05 16.68
N ILE A 50 -7.65 21.23 15.47
CA ILE A 50 -8.13 22.25 14.53
C ILE A 50 -9.53 21.83 14.02
N LYS A 51 -10.46 22.78 14.02
CA LYS A 51 -11.80 22.55 13.45
C LYS A 51 -11.71 22.54 11.93
N TYR A 52 -11.77 21.35 11.35
CA TYR A 52 -11.91 21.16 9.91
C TYR A 52 -13.40 21.05 9.51
N PRO A 53 -13.76 21.42 8.27
CA PRO A 53 -15.11 21.22 7.76
C PRO A 53 -15.49 19.72 7.59
N VAL A 54 -14.48 18.85 7.65
CA VAL A 54 -14.60 17.40 7.54
C VAL A 54 -13.85 16.70 8.69
N LYS A 55 -14.21 15.46 9.00
CA LYS A 55 -13.49 14.65 9.98
C LYS A 55 -12.16 14.21 9.39
N VAL A 56 -11.05 14.62 10.00
CA VAL A 56 -9.70 14.23 9.60
C VAL A 56 -9.16 13.17 10.55
N LYS A 57 -8.63 12.08 9.97
CA LYS A 57 -7.88 11.04 10.69
C LYS A 57 -6.45 11.03 10.19
N PHE A 58 -5.50 10.74 11.05
CA PHE A 58 -4.07 10.62 10.74
C PHE A 58 -3.60 9.20 11.01
N GLY A 59 -2.83 8.66 10.10
CA GLY A 59 -2.29 7.31 10.17
C GLY A 59 -0.99 7.19 9.39
N LEU A 60 -0.58 5.96 9.14
CA LEU A 60 0.57 5.65 8.28
C LEU A 60 0.17 4.68 7.17
N GLU A 61 0.77 4.88 6.01
CA GLU A 61 0.94 3.83 5.02
C GLU A 61 2.26 3.14 5.30
N VAL A 62 2.16 1.87 5.62
CA VAL A 62 3.26 1.07 6.14
C VAL A 62 3.66 0.03 5.11
N CYS A 63 4.87 0.15 4.57
CA CYS A 63 5.42 -0.91 3.71
C CYS A 63 5.64 -2.17 4.54
N TYR A 64 5.02 -3.27 4.12
CA TYR A 64 5.22 -4.57 4.73
C TYR A 64 6.33 -5.33 4.01
N ILE A 65 7.35 -5.72 4.76
CA ILE A 65 8.50 -6.50 4.31
C ILE A 65 8.57 -7.74 5.20
N PRO A 66 8.29 -8.95 4.68
CA PRO A 66 8.18 -10.16 5.50
C PRO A 66 9.40 -10.44 6.36
N GLU A 67 10.60 -10.19 5.83
CA GLU A 67 11.88 -10.47 6.48
C GLU A 67 12.11 -9.62 7.75
N THR A 68 11.41 -8.51 7.87
CA THR A 68 11.55 -7.56 8.99
C THR A 68 10.23 -7.28 9.70
N ALA A 69 9.25 -8.17 9.56
CA ALA A 69 7.91 -8.00 10.14
C ALA A 69 7.93 -7.87 11.67
N ASP A 70 8.79 -8.61 12.36
CA ASP A 70 8.94 -8.52 13.83
C ASP A 70 9.50 -7.16 14.24
N VAL A 71 10.51 -6.66 13.52
CA VAL A 71 11.09 -5.33 13.75
C VAL A 71 10.07 -4.24 13.51
N LEU A 72 9.25 -4.40 12.47
CA LEU A 72 8.15 -3.50 12.17
C LEU A 72 7.13 -3.47 13.30
N ALA A 73 6.71 -4.63 13.80
CA ALA A 73 5.77 -4.74 14.90
C ALA A 73 6.29 -4.04 16.17
N ASP A 74 7.56 -4.27 16.54
CA ASP A 74 8.21 -3.64 17.68
C ASP A 74 8.29 -2.11 17.59
N ILE A 75 8.37 -1.57 16.37
CA ILE A 75 8.37 -0.11 16.14
C ILE A 75 6.95 0.42 16.25
N LEU A 76 5.98 -0.21 15.58
CA LEU A 76 4.59 0.25 15.56
C LEU A 76 3.94 0.24 16.95
N ASP A 77 4.28 -0.74 17.80
CA ASP A 77 3.76 -0.85 19.18
C ASP A 77 4.13 0.35 20.08
N LYS A 78 5.13 1.14 19.68
CA LYS A 78 5.57 2.34 20.44
C LYS A 78 4.70 3.57 20.19
N TYR A 79 3.85 3.54 19.16
CA TYR A 79 3.13 4.72 18.69
C TYR A 79 1.64 4.45 18.55
N ASP A 80 0.83 5.45 18.92
CA ASP A 80 -0.64 5.38 18.82
C ASP A 80 -1.13 6.16 17.60
N PHE A 81 -1.49 5.44 16.54
CA PHE A 81 -2.10 5.98 15.34
C PHE A 81 -3.60 5.69 15.29
N HIS A 82 -4.38 6.57 14.64
CA HIS A 82 -5.80 6.33 14.44
C HIS A 82 -6.07 5.09 13.59
N PHE A 83 -5.18 4.79 12.65
CA PHE A 83 -5.22 3.62 11.78
C PHE A 83 -3.88 3.42 11.07
N LEU A 84 -3.61 2.19 10.68
CA LEU A 84 -2.46 1.78 9.89
C LEU A 84 -2.95 1.06 8.65
N THR A 85 -2.48 1.50 7.48
CA THR A 85 -2.76 0.84 6.19
C THR A 85 -1.49 0.16 5.72
N GLY A 86 -1.54 -1.15 5.54
CA GLY A 86 -0.40 -1.93 5.05
C GLY A 86 -0.32 -1.87 3.53
N ALA A 87 0.88 -1.76 2.98
CA ALA A 87 1.14 -1.71 1.54
C ALA A 87 2.24 -2.69 1.14
N VAL A 88 2.14 -3.26 -0.06
CA VAL A 88 3.19 -4.08 -0.67
C VAL A 88 3.77 -3.30 -1.86
N HIS A 89 4.99 -2.82 -1.72
CA HIS A 89 5.78 -2.13 -2.75
C HIS A 89 7.04 -2.90 -3.14
N TRP A 90 7.37 -3.94 -2.37
CA TRP A 90 8.62 -4.67 -2.49
C TRP A 90 8.34 -6.17 -2.55
N ILE A 91 8.96 -6.85 -3.52
CA ILE A 91 8.90 -8.30 -3.68
C ILE A 91 10.32 -8.84 -3.55
N ASP A 92 10.61 -9.56 -2.46
CA ASP A 92 11.93 -10.11 -2.16
C ASP A 92 13.05 -9.06 -2.33
N GLY A 93 12.83 -7.89 -1.75
CA GLY A 93 13.76 -6.75 -1.78
C GLY A 93 13.65 -5.87 -3.02
N TRP A 94 12.99 -6.27 -4.08
CA TRP A 94 12.84 -5.50 -5.33
C TRP A 94 11.60 -4.59 -5.32
N GLY A 95 11.79 -3.30 -5.63
CA GLY A 95 10.72 -2.31 -5.82
C GLY A 95 10.04 -2.46 -7.19
N PHE A 96 9.00 -3.28 -7.24
CA PHE A 96 8.35 -3.66 -8.49
C PHE A 96 7.59 -2.49 -9.15
N ASP A 97 7.12 -1.54 -8.37
CA ASP A 97 6.36 -0.36 -8.78
C ASP A 97 7.23 0.90 -8.95
N HIS A 98 8.54 0.78 -8.74
CA HIS A 98 9.44 1.91 -8.86
C HIS A 98 9.89 2.12 -10.32
N MET A 99 9.63 3.32 -10.88
CA MET A 99 9.97 3.64 -12.28
C MET A 99 11.43 3.34 -12.63
N GLY A 100 12.38 3.62 -11.74
CA GLY A 100 13.80 3.32 -11.95
C GLY A 100 14.18 1.84 -11.85
N GLN A 101 13.21 0.96 -11.59
CA GLN A 101 13.38 -0.50 -11.53
C GLN A 101 12.50 -1.24 -12.56
N LYS A 102 11.81 -0.49 -13.44
CA LYS A 102 10.87 -1.04 -14.41
C LYS A 102 11.51 -2.08 -15.34
N GLU A 103 12.75 -1.86 -15.78
CA GLU A 103 13.46 -2.76 -16.69
C GLU A 103 13.70 -4.16 -16.07
N ILE A 104 13.71 -4.28 -14.74
CA ILE A 104 13.87 -5.57 -14.06
C ILE A 104 12.72 -6.52 -14.39
N TRP A 105 11.52 -6.00 -14.67
CA TRP A 105 10.36 -6.79 -15.06
C TRP A 105 10.63 -7.68 -16.28
N GLU A 106 11.43 -7.23 -17.23
CA GLU A 106 11.76 -7.98 -18.45
C GLU A 106 12.53 -9.27 -18.17
N SER A 107 13.21 -9.33 -17.02
CA SER A 107 13.96 -10.51 -16.58
C SER A 107 13.16 -11.46 -15.67
N LYS A 108 11.94 -11.08 -15.28
CA LYS A 108 11.13 -11.82 -14.30
C LYS A 108 10.10 -12.74 -14.99
N ASN A 109 9.79 -13.84 -14.32
CA ASN A 109 8.59 -14.61 -14.64
C ASN A 109 7.38 -13.90 -14.02
N ILE A 110 6.52 -13.33 -14.87
CA ILE A 110 5.37 -12.50 -14.45
C ILE A 110 4.42 -13.28 -13.54
N GLU A 111 4.17 -14.56 -13.84
CA GLU A 111 3.27 -15.39 -13.05
C GLU A 111 3.80 -15.61 -11.62
N GLU A 112 5.10 -15.90 -11.49
CA GLU A 112 5.74 -16.06 -10.17
C GLU A 112 5.78 -14.76 -9.39
N VAL A 113 6.00 -13.61 -10.06
CA VAL A 113 5.94 -12.29 -9.44
C VAL A 113 4.56 -12.02 -8.85
N TYR A 114 3.48 -12.30 -9.60
CA TYR A 114 2.11 -12.12 -9.11
C TYR A 114 1.77 -13.05 -7.96
N LYS A 115 2.14 -14.32 -8.04
CA LYS A 115 1.95 -15.28 -6.93
C LYS A 115 2.66 -14.78 -5.67
N ARG A 116 3.93 -14.40 -5.79
CA ARG A 116 4.73 -13.90 -4.67
C ARG A 116 4.16 -12.61 -4.08
N TYR A 117 3.69 -11.69 -4.91
CA TYR A 117 3.00 -10.47 -4.48
C TYR A 117 1.80 -10.78 -3.58
N TYR A 118 0.92 -11.70 -4.01
CA TYR A 118 -0.23 -12.09 -3.19
C TYR A 118 0.19 -12.86 -1.93
N ASP A 119 1.23 -13.69 -1.99
CA ASP A 119 1.74 -14.37 -0.80
C ASP A 119 2.24 -13.40 0.27
N ILE A 120 2.93 -12.33 -0.13
CA ILE A 120 3.35 -11.25 0.78
C ILE A 120 2.12 -10.54 1.35
N MET A 121 1.12 -10.26 0.52
CA MET A 121 -0.12 -9.62 0.94
C MET A 121 -0.92 -10.48 1.94
N PHE A 122 -0.91 -11.80 1.78
CA PHE A 122 -1.52 -12.71 2.75
C PHE A 122 -0.79 -12.65 4.09
N GLN A 123 0.54 -12.64 4.09
CA GLN A 123 1.34 -12.48 5.30
C GLN A 123 1.08 -11.12 5.98
N LEU A 124 0.95 -10.05 5.19
CA LEU A 124 0.56 -8.74 5.69
C LEU A 124 -0.80 -8.82 6.42
N CYS A 125 -1.82 -9.41 5.81
CA CYS A 125 -3.13 -9.56 6.46
C CYS A 125 -3.05 -10.41 7.73
N GLU A 126 -2.28 -11.50 7.70
CA GLU A 126 -2.14 -12.42 8.84
C GLU A 126 -1.30 -11.85 9.97
N SER A 127 -0.49 -10.82 9.74
CA SER A 127 0.32 -10.16 10.77
C SER A 127 -0.51 -9.52 11.89
N GLY A 128 -1.75 -9.14 11.59
CA GLY A 128 -2.64 -8.46 12.53
C GLY A 128 -2.24 -7.02 12.87
N LEU A 129 -1.29 -6.43 12.14
CA LEU A 129 -0.75 -5.08 12.41
C LEU A 129 -1.62 -3.96 11.82
N PHE A 130 -2.51 -4.27 10.88
CA PHE A 130 -3.11 -3.27 10.01
C PHE A 130 -4.63 -3.22 10.10
N ASN A 131 -5.18 -2.02 9.92
CA ASN A 131 -6.61 -1.78 9.80
C ASN A 131 -7.11 -1.89 8.34
N GLY A 132 -6.21 -1.78 7.38
CA GLY A 132 -6.56 -1.83 5.96
C GLY A 132 -5.38 -2.21 5.09
N LEU A 133 -5.69 -2.48 3.82
CA LEU A 133 -4.76 -2.85 2.78
C LEU A 133 -4.80 -1.79 1.68
N ALA A 134 -3.68 -1.10 1.46
CA ALA A 134 -3.52 -0.11 0.42
C ALA A 134 -3.48 -0.78 -0.96
N HIS A 135 -4.16 -0.18 -1.94
CA HIS A 135 -4.07 -0.50 -3.38
C HIS A 135 -3.67 -1.97 -3.71
N PRO A 136 -4.48 -2.99 -3.34
CA PRO A 136 -4.08 -4.41 -3.34
C PRO A 136 -3.80 -5.02 -4.73
N ASP A 137 -3.87 -4.26 -5.79
CA ASP A 137 -3.46 -4.67 -7.14
C ASP A 137 -2.47 -3.70 -7.80
N SER A 138 -1.71 -2.97 -7.00
CA SER A 138 -0.67 -2.03 -7.49
C SER A 138 0.38 -2.70 -8.38
N ILE A 139 0.51 -4.02 -8.31
CA ILE A 139 1.39 -4.83 -9.18
C ILE A 139 1.14 -4.62 -10.69
N LYS A 140 -0.03 -4.13 -11.09
CA LYS A 140 -0.37 -3.82 -12.49
C LYS A 140 0.24 -2.50 -13.01
N CYS A 141 0.98 -1.76 -12.17
CA CYS A 141 1.45 -0.38 -12.40
C CYS A 141 2.16 -0.13 -13.74
N PHE A 142 2.84 -1.14 -14.27
CA PHE A 142 3.53 -1.04 -15.56
C PHE A 142 2.87 -1.87 -16.68
N GLY A 143 1.65 -2.37 -16.45
CA GLY A 143 0.87 -3.08 -17.45
C GLY A 143 1.27 -4.54 -17.69
N TYR A 144 2.23 -5.08 -16.92
CA TYR A 144 2.53 -6.51 -16.96
C TYR A 144 1.37 -7.31 -16.36
N LYS A 145 0.89 -8.32 -17.09
CA LYS A 145 -0.25 -9.15 -16.69
C LYS A 145 0.13 -10.61 -16.74
N PRO A 146 -0.23 -11.42 -15.73
CA PRO A 146 0.03 -12.85 -15.74
C PRO A 146 -0.97 -13.56 -16.66
N ASN A 147 -0.58 -14.70 -17.20
CA ASN A 147 -1.46 -15.57 -17.97
C ASN A 147 -2.00 -16.74 -17.12
N ILE A 148 -2.38 -16.43 -15.89
CA ILE A 148 -2.99 -17.39 -14.95
C ILE A 148 -4.28 -16.82 -14.37
N ASP A 149 -5.17 -17.70 -13.93
CA ASP A 149 -6.36 -17.31 -13.18
C ASP A 149 -6.00 -16.96 -11.72
N LEU A 150 -6.28 -15.72 -11.33
CA LEU A 150 -6.03 -15.23 -9.98
C LEU A 150 -7.24 -15.34 -9.04
N THR A 151 -8.33 -15.98 -9.48
CA THR A 151 -9.58 -16.10 -8.72
C THR A 151 -9.37 -16.66 -7.32
N GLU A 152 -8.54 -17.69 -7.18
CA GLU A 152 -8.24 -18.31 -5.87
C GLU A 152 -7.49 -17.33 -4.94
N TYR A 153 -6.52 -16.57 -5.48
CA TYR A 153 -5.81 -15.54 -4.73
C TYR A 153 -6.73 -14.44 -4.24
N TYR A 154 -7.64 -13.96 -5.12
CA TYR A 154 -8.62 -12.93 -4.76
C TYR A 154 -9.61 -13.39 -3.70
N ASN A 155 -10.10 -14.64 -3.80
CA ASN A 155 -10.97 -15.21 -2.78
C ASN A 155 -10.24 -15.39 -1.43
N LYS A 156 -9.00 -15.87 -1.44
CA LYS A 156 -8.19 -15.99 -0.22
C LYS A 156 -7.95 -14.63 0.41
N LEU A 157 -7.64 -13.60 -0.39
CA LEU A 157 -7.49 -12.23 0.09
C LEU A 157 -8.77 -11.73 0.77
N ALA A 158 -9.94 -11.91 0.13
CA ALA A 158 -11.23 -11.51 0.69
C ALA A 158 -11.51 -12.18 2.05
N VAL A 159 -11.20 -13.47 2.16
CA VAL A 159 -11.34 -14.22 3.43
C VAL A 159 -10.43 -13.66 4.52
N LEU A 160 -9.17 -13.35 4.19
CA LEU A 160 -8.21 -12.80 5.15
C LEU A 160 -8.59 -11.40 5.60
N LEU A 161 -9.00 -10.52 4.68
CA LEU A 161 -9.45 -9.17 5.00
C LEU A 161 -10.63 -9.21 5.98
N ASN A 162 -11.63 -10.05 5.72
CA ASN A 162 -12.77 -10.22 6.63
C ASN A 162 -12.35 -10.82 7.99
N LYS A 163 -11.51 -11.85 7.99
CA LYS A 163 -11.01 -12.50 9.22
C LYS A 163 -10.34 -11.51 10.14
N HIS A 164 -9.58 -10.56 9.58
CA HIS A 164 -8.82 -9.56 10.34
C HIS A 164 -9.52 -8.20 10.42
N SER A 165 -10.77 -8.09 9.96
CA SER A 165 -11.57 -6.85 9.95
C SER A 165 -10.84 -5.68 9.26
N MET A 166 -10.12 -5.98 8.17
CA MET A 166 -9.39 -5.00 7.38
C MET A 166 -10.24 -4.51 6.20
N TYR A 167 -10.13 -3.21 5.90
CA TYR A 167 -10.64 -2.69 4.62
C TYR A 167 -9.62 -2.89 3.50
N ALA A 168 -10.12 -2.87 2.24
CA ALA A 168 -9.27 -2.76 1.05
C ALA A 168 -9.46 -1.39 0.40
N GLU A 169 -8.40 -0.79 -0.12
CA GLU A 169 -8.51 0.46 -0.87
C GLU A 169 -8.87 0.21 -2.34
N ASN A 170 -9.91 0.88 -2.81
CA ASN A 170 -10.14 1.13 -4.23
C ASN A 170 -9.44 2.44 -4.59
N SER A 171 -8.18 2.35 -5.03
CA SER A 171 -7.27 3.48 -5.18
C SER A 171 -7.18 4.02 -6.60
N GLY A 172 -7.19 5.35 -6.74
CA GLY A 172 -6.89 6.05 -7.99
C GLY A 172 -5.40 6.30 -8.24
N GLY A 173 -4.53 5.87 -7.33
CA GLY A 173 -3.10 6.23 -7.31
C GLY A 173 -2.34 5.80 -8.57
N LEU A 174 -2.58 4.61 -9.10
CA LEU A 174 -1.91 4.15 -10.32
C LEU A 174 -2.28 5.00 -11.54
N HIS A 175 -3.58 5.30 -11.69
CA HIS A 175 -4.08 6.15 -12.76
C HIS A 175 -3.51 7.58 -12.67
N LEU A 176 -3.36 8.08 -11.45
CA LEU A 176 -2.89 9.44 -11.17
C LEU A 176 -1.36 9.58 -11.27
N ASN A 177 -0.62 8.62 -10.71
CA ASN A 177 0.82 8.74 -10.49
C ASN A 177 1.68 8.05 -11.55
N TYR A 178 1.11 7.09 -12.32
CA TYR A 178 1.84 6.32 -13.34
C TYR A 178 1.36 6.63 -14.77
N SER A 179 0.13 6.28 -15.12
CA SER A 179 -0.46 6.56 -16.42
C SER A 179 -1.98 6.50 -16.38
N SER A 180 -2.63 7.43 -17.09
CA SER A 180 -4.08 7.40 -17.30
C SER A 180 -4.57 6.21 -18.15
N ASP A 181 -3.65 5.48 -18.80
CA ASP A 181 -4.00 4.25 -19.52
C ASP A 181 -4.14 3.04 -18.60
N ILE A 182 -3.69 3.16 -17.33
CA ILE A 182 -3.89 2.14 -16.32
C ILE A 182 -5.34 2.22 -15.83
N GLU A 183 -5.93 1.07 -15.64
CA GLU A 183 -7.29 0.90 -15.09
C GLU A 183 -7.46 1.68 -13.78
N LEU A 184 -8.49 2.50 -13.72
CA LEU A 184 -8.83 3.25 -12.51
C LEU A 184 -9.35 2.29 -11.44
N GLY A 185 -8.85 2.42 -10.23
CA GLY A 185 -9.27 1.60 -9.10
C GLY A 185 -8.80 0.15 -9.19
N LEU A 186 -9.47 -0.71 -8.46
CA LEU A 186 -9.19 -2.15 -8.43
C LEU A 186 -9.53 -2.82 -9.77
N ASN A 187 -8.77 -3.86 -10.10
CA ASN A 187 -9.13 -4.77 -11.17
C ASN A 187 -10.59 -5.24 -11.01
N PRO A 188 -11.43 -5.23 -12.07
CA PRO A 188 -12.86 -5.53 -11.97
C PRO A 188 -13.18 -6.89 -11.35
N GLN A 189 -12.36 -7.92 -11.62
CA GLN A 189 -12.55 -9.24 -11.05
C GLN A 189 -12.26 -9.25 -9.54
N LEU A 190 -11.16 -8.59 -9.12
CA LEU A 190 -10.83 -8.43 -7.71
C LEU A 190 -11.95 -7.64 -6.99
N LEU A 191 -12.35 -6.50 -7.54
CA LEU A 191 -13.42 -5.68 -6.98
C LEU A 191 -14.72 -6.48 -6.81
N SER A 192 -15.11 -7.23 -7.84
CA SER A 192 -16.33 -8.08 -7.80
C SER A 192 -16.24 -9.14 -6.69
N ILE A 193 -15.08 -9.78 -6.53
CA ILE A 193 -14.87 -10.80 -5.48
C ILE A 193 -14.92 -10.17 -4.09
N LEU A 194 -14.27 -9.02 -3.89
CA LEU A 194 -14.30 -8.32 -2.60
C LEU A 194 -15.73 -7.89 -2.23
N LYS A 195 -16.49 -7.32 -3.17
CA LYS A 195 -17.90 -6.95 -2.97
C LYS A 195 -18.75 -8.17 -2.64
N LYS A 196 -18.64 -9.26 -3.40
CA LYS A 196 -19.38 -10.51 -3.18
C LYS A 196 -19.11 -11.11 -1.79
N ASN A 197 -17.92 -10.93 -1.26
CA ASN A 197 -17.53 -11.39 0.07
C ASN A 197 -17.79 -10.36 1.18
N ASN A 198 -18.46 -9.23 0.88
CA ASN A 198 -18.75 -8.14 1.82
C ASN A 198 -17.51 -7.57 2.51
N VAL A 199 -16.36 -7.52 1.82
CA VAL A 199 -15.19 -6.83 2.33
C VAL A 199 -15.48 -5.33 2.37
N GLN A 200 -15.10 -4.66 3.45
CA GLN A 200 -15.15 -3.20 3.51
C GLN A 200 -14.19 -2.62 2.48
N ILE A 201 -14.67 -1.73 1.60
CA ILE A 201 -13.87 -1.08 0.57
C ILE A 201 -13.92 0.42 0.80
N GLU A 202 -12.75 1.05 0.89
CA GLU A 202 -12.60 2.50 1.04
C GLU A 202 -12.00 3.08 -0.24
N THR A 203 -12.44 4.28 -0.65
CA THR A 203 -11.85 4.96 -1.80
C THR A 203 -10.65 5.81 -1.40
N ALA A 204 -9.59 5.76 -2.21
CA ALA A 204 -8.39 6.55 -2.00
C ALA A 204 -7.95 7.26 -3.27
N SER A 205 -7.59 8.55 -3.18
CA SER A 205 -6.94 9.25 -4.29
C SER A 205 -5.47 8.90 -4.42
N ASP A 206 -4.84 8.50 -3.33
CA ASP A 206 -3.40 8.28 -3.22
C ASP A 206 -2.59 9.50 -3.74
N ALA A 207 -3.02 10.67 -3.26
CA ALA A 207 -2.53 11.95 -3.72
C ALA A 207 -1.16 12.28 -3.12
N HIS A 208 -0.15 12.46 -3.96
CA HIS A 208 1.20 12.87 -3.57
C HIS A 208 1.42 14.40 -3.70
N LYS A 209 0.40 15.14 -4.17
CA LYS A 209 0.39 16.59 -4.28
C LYS A 209 -0.94 17.14 -3.77
N GLN A 210 -0.90 18.35 -3.23
CA GLN A 210 -2.10 19.01 -2.71
C GLN A 210 -3.20 19.17 -3.77
N SER A 211 -2.84 19.41 -5.03
CA SER A 211 -3.77 19.54 -6.16
C SER A 211 -4.56 18.27 -6.45
N ASP A 212 -4.03 17.12 -6.05
CA ASP A 212 -4.53 15.81 -6.43
C ASP A 212 -5.43 15.20 -5.34
N VAL A 213 -5.55 15.88 -4.20
CA VAL A 213 -6.40 15.43 -3.09
C VAL A 213 -7.85 15.36 -3.54
N GLY A 214 -8.44 14.18 -3.46
CA GLY A 214 -9.82 13.91 -3.90
C GLY A 214 -9.96 13.59 -5.39
N ALA A 215 -8.85 13.52 -6.15
CA ALA A 215 -8.90 13.11 -7.56
C ALA A 215 -9.54 11.72 -7.71
N ASN A 216 -10.42 11.58 -8.70
CA ASN A 216 -11.11 10.34 -9.08
C ASN A 216 -12.03 9.72 -8.00
N ILE A 217 -12.21 10.35 -6.82
CA ILE A 217 -13.00 9.76 -5.72
C ILE A 217 -14.44 9.50 -6.13
N MET A 218 -15.08 10.41 -6.87
CA MET A 218 -16.47 10.22 -7.30
C MET A 218 -16.64 9.04 -8.24
N GLU A 219 -15.71 8.84 -9.16
CA GLU A 219 -15.68 7.72 -10.09
C GLU A 219 -15.46 6.40 -9.35
N LEU A 220 -14.48 6.38 -8.41
CA LEU A 220 -14.19 5.22 -7.57
C LEU A 220 -15.39 4.83 -6.68
N GLU A 221 -16.06 5.80 -6.08
CA GLU A 221 -17.28 5.55 -5.29
C GLU A 221 -18.43 5.02 -6.15
N ASN A 222 -18.56 5.47 -7.40
CA ASN A 222 -19.58 4.94 -8.30
C ASN A 222 -19.35 3.46 -8.62
N MET A 223 -18.09 3.01 -8.75
CA MET A 223 -17.75 1.59 -8.91
C MET A 223 -18.20 0.72 -7.73
N LEU A 224 -18.39 1.31 -6.56
CA LEU A 224 -18.83 0.58 -5.37
C LEU A 224 -20.37 0.43 -5.31
N LYS A 225 -21.12 1.24 -6.05
CA LYS A 225 -22.59 1.23 -6.02
C LYS A 225 -23.22 0.13 -6.88
N ASP A 226 -22.52 -0.34 -7.90
CA ASP A 226 -22.98 -1.37 -8.84
C ASP A 226 -22.60 -2.77 -8.34
#